data_83e453e9453ed419e779ad8626f08ba8
#
_entry.id   83e453e9453ed419e779ad8626f08ba8
#
_cell.length_a   1.000
_cell.length_b   1.000
_cell.length_c   1.000
_cell.angle_alpha   90.00
_cell.angle_beta   90.00
_cell.angle_gamma   90.00
#
_symmetry.space_group_name_H-M   'P 1'
#
loop_
_entity.id
_entity.type
_entity.pdbx_description
1 polymer ?
#
loop_
_entity_poly.entity_id
_entity_poly.type
_entity_poly.pdbx_seq_one_letter_code
_entity_poly.pdbx_strand_id
1 'polypeptide(L)'
;MGALNILCGKSNLSTTKLSELTIGDWRHVQSIVLANEGTLVSDCGRLMGRLDLLVADLDSAGQSKGWIVADLKTGRPPVGVLDPKVSRQLRFYRDLIKRNNPDHPKIRAEGWYSANQTIHEATGPNVIDDAFAAWEGMRPTSIPLEGTPEESACGFCEWKAWCPDWWSAIADGTIAGNGTFRDEVVRIIRYDSDGGAGLLERMAPVDEKGTVAPSPKRFGFTVKDQAKHQLDSLMEDGYEGALFIGSARATSKVLHLGDWSEILPWQPLLKSTIVNQGTAS
;
A
#
# COMPACT_ATOMS: atom_id res chain seq x y z
N MET A 1 25.58 0.99 0.42
CA MET A 1 26.72 1.85 0.93
C MET A 1 26.21 2.87 1.95
N GLY A 2 25.23 3.74 1.66
CA GLY A 2 24.84 4.80 2.59
C GLY A 2 24.38 4.37 3.98
N ALA A 3 23.62 3.26 4.08
CA ALA A 3 23.19 2.72 5.39
C ALA A 3 24.38 2.29 6.26
N LEU A 4 25.43 1.72 5.66
CA LEU A 4 26.63 1.31 6.37
C LEU A 4 27.45 2.53 6.85
N ASN A 5 27.49 3.62 6.07
CA ASN A 5 28.13 4.86 6.51
C ASN A 5 27.42 5.46 7.75
N ILE A 6 26.08 5.42 7.75
CA ILE A 6 25.29 5.84 8.92
C ILE A 6 25.63 4.97 10.13
N LEU A 7 25.69 3.65 9.94
CA LEU A 7 25.99 2.70 11.01
C LEU A 7 27.42 2.90 11.58
N CYS A 8 28.41 3.16 10.73
CA CYS A 8 29.77 3.54 11.15
C CYS A 8 29.76 4.81 12.00
N GLY A 9 29.00 5.84 11.61
CA GLY A 9 28.84 7.05 12.40
C GLY A 9 28.17 6.79 13.76
N LYS A 10 27.17 5.90 13.83
CA LYS A 10 26.52 5.49 15.08
C LYS A 10 27.46 4.67 16.00
N SER A 11 28.45 4.00 15.45
CA SER A 11 29.46 3.27 16.22
C SER A 11 30.64 4.13 16.68
N ASN A 12 30.59 5.44 16.54
CA ASN A 12 31.64 6.40 16.90
C ASN A 12 32.99 6.16 16.19
N LEU A 13 32.96 5.54 15.01
CA LEU A 13 34.18 5.38 14.22
C LEU A 13 34.62 6.72 13.62
N SER A 14 35.94 6.96 13.61
CA SER A 14 36.56 8.16 13.04
C SER A 14 36.43 8.21 11.49
N THR A 15 36.32 7.05 10.85
CA THR A 15 36.15 6.95 9.39
C THR A 15 34.81 6.37 9.04
N THR A 16 34.16 6.94 8.02
CA THR A 16 32.95 6.42 7.40
C THR A 16 33.22 5.83 6.01
N LYS A 17 34.47 5.85 5.56
CA LYS A 17 34.85 5.31 4.27
C LYS A 17 35.07 3.80 4.39
N LEU A 18 34.26 3.02 3.68
CA LEU A 18 34.34 1.56 3.71
C LEU A 18 35.70 0.99 3.34
N SER A 19 36.43 1.65 2.43
CA SER A 19 37.79 1.24 2.02
C SER A 19 38.86 1.42 3.11
N GLU A 20 38.56 2.17 4.16
CA GLU A 20 39.46 2.45 5.27
C GLU A 20 39.13 1.64 6.54
N LEU A 21 38.02 0.89 6.52
CA LEU A 21 37.58 0.06 7.66
C LEU A 21 38.51 -1.15 7.82
N THR A 22 39.03 -1.33 9.03
CA THR A 22 39.73 -2.55 9.43
C THR A 22 38.76 -3.64 9.86
N ILE A 23 39.25 -4.87 10.00
CA ILE A 23 38.45 -5.98 10.56
C ILE A 23 38.01 -5.66 12.00
N GLY A 24 38.83 -4.95 12.76
CA GLY A 24 38.48 -4.50 14.11
C GLY A 24 37.29 -3.52 14.10
N ASP A 25 37.33 -2.52 13.22
CA ASP A 25 36.22 -1.58 13.04
C ASP A 25 34.93 -2.28 12.64
N TRP A 26 35.04 -3.24 11.72
CA TRP A 26 33.88 -4.02 11.29
C TRP A 26 33.24 -4.81 12.44
N ARG A 27 34.06 -5.48 13.27
CA ARG A 27 33.57 -6.17 14.47
C ARG A 27 32.92 -5.22 15.46
N HIS A 28 33.48 -4.01 15.61
CA HIS A 28 32.88 -2.99 16.46
C HIS A 28 31.51 -2.51 15.90
N VAL A 29 31.40 -2.25 14.60
CA VAL A 29 30.13 -1.93 13.95
C VAL A 29 29.12 -3.06 14.15
N GLN A 30 29.52 -4.31 13.99
CA GLN A 30 28.64 -5.45 14.23
C GLN A 30 28.17 -5.54 15.69
N SER A 31 29.00 -5.19 16.65
CA SER A 31 28.68 -5.29 18.08
C SER A 31 27.57 -4.34 18.54
N ILE A 32 27.34 -3.24 17.82
CA ILE A 32 26.23 -2.34 18.13
C ILE A 32 24.90 -2.77 17.49
N VAL A 33 24.91 -3.71 16.55
CA VAL A 33 23.68 -4.23 15.92
C VAL A 33 23.07 -5.29 16.83
N LEU A 34 21.93 -4.98 17.42
CA LEU A 34 21.20 -5.86 18.34
C LEU A 34 20.28 -6.82 17.58
N ALA A 35 19.68 -6.36 16.46
CA ALA A 35 18.91 -7.19 15.55
C ALA A 35 18.90 -6.58 14.14
N ASN A 36 18.80 -7.44 13.13
CA ASN A 36 18.62 -7.06 11.74
C ASN A 36 17.51 -7.93 11.13
N GLU A 37 16.66 -7.31 10.32
CA GLU A 37 15.48 -7.94 9.69
C GLU A 37 14.63 -8.75 10.67
N GLY A 38 14.54 -8.28 11.93
CA GLY A 38 13.86 -8.97 13.01
C GLY A 38 12.34 -8.86 12.92
N THR A 39 11.64 -9.96 13.18
CA THR A 39 10.21 -9.95 13.33
C THR A 39 9.82 -9.56 14.75
N LEU A 40 8.98 -8.54 14.87
CA LEU A 40 8.35 -8.12 16.12
C LEU A 40 6.93 -8.64 16.16
N VAL A 41 6.56 -9.31 17.23
CA VAL A 41 5.18 -9.80 17.44
C VAL A 41 4.74 -9.36 18.82
N SER A 42 3.52 -8.83 18.96
CA SER A 42 2.96 -8.55 20.28
C SER A 42 2.73 -9.83 21.08
N ASP A 43 2.71 -9.72 22.41
CA ASP A 43 2.45 -10.81 23.36
C ASP A 43 1.19 -11.64 23.04
N CYS A 44 0.15 -10.98 22.52
CA CYS A 44 -1.10 -11.62 22.10
C CYS A 44 -1.12 -12.08 20.63
N GLY A 45 -0.05 -11.91 19.86
CA GLY A 45 0.06 -12.30 18.46
C GLY A 45 -0.73 -11.45 17.44
N ARG A 46 -1.45 -10.43 17.90
CA ARG A 46 -2.37 -9.65 17.05
C ARG A 46 -1.65 -8.59 16.19
N LEU A 47 -0.56 -8.05 16.70
CA LEU A 47 0.24 -7.05 15.99
C LEU A 47 1.58 -7.68 15.63
N MET A 48 1.99 -7.46 14.39
CA MET A 48 3.27 -7.94 13.87
C MET A 48 3.90 -6.87 12.99
N GLY A 49 5.22 -6.81 13.03
CA GLY A 49 6.02 -5.96 12.15
C GLY A 49 7.39 -6.57 11.90
N ARG A 50 8.05 -6.12 10.84
CA ARG A 50 9.43 -6.49 10.52
C ARG A 50 10.27 -5.23 10.56
N LEU A 51 11.23 -5.18 11.48
CA LEU A 51 12.19 -4.09 11.58
C LEU A 51 13.40 -4.37 10.68
N ASP A 52 13.99 -3.32 10.13
CA ASP A 52 15.24 -3.46 9.37
C ASP A 52 16.42 -3.59 10.32
N LEU A 53 16.56 -2.67 11.30
CA LEU A 53 17.65 -2.65 12.24
C LEU A 53 17.19 -2.24 13.64
N LEU A 54 17.77 -2.88 14.65
CA LEU A 54 17.81 -2.42 16.03
C LEU A 54 19.27 -2.27 16.43
N VAL A 55 19.68 -1.09 16.85
CA VAL A 55 21.09 -0.82 17.21
C VAL A 55 21.20 -0.17 18.59
N ALA A 56 22.33 -0.37 19.24
CA ALA A 56 22.66 0.36 20.47
C ALA A 56 22.86 1.85 20.16
N ASP A 57 22.27 2.71 20.99
CA ASP A 57 22.48 4.16 20.94
C ASP A 57 23.66 4.50 21.86
N LEU A 58 24.83 4.76 21.28
CA LEU A 58 26.02 5.05 22.02
C LEU A 58 26.14 6.53 22.35
N ASP A 59 26.71 6.85 23.52
CA ASP A 59 27.18 8.19 23.83
C ASP A 59 28.62 8.41 23.26
N SER A 60 29.19 9.60 23.48
CA SER A 60 30.52 9.94 22.99
C SER A 60 31.67 9.11 23.67
N ALA A 61 31.38 8.46 24.79
CA ALA A 61 32.30 7.56 25.47
C ALA A 61 32.15 6.08 25.03
N GLY A 62 31.26 5.81 24.05
CA GLY A 62 30.96 4.46 23.54
C GLY A 62 30.06 3.64 24.47
N GLN A 63 29.46 4.25 25.51
CA GLN A 63 28.54 3.56 26.39
C GLN A 63 27.11 3.60 25.83
N SER A 64 26.38 2.49 25.95
CA SER A 64 24.99 2.44 25.50
C SER A 64 24.09 3.28 26.41
N LYS A 65 23.43 4.31 25.85
CA LYS A 65 22.43 5.14 26.52
C LYS A 65 21.00 4.77 26.12
N GLY A 66 20.85 3.78 25.24
CA GLY A 66 19.56 3.35 24.76
C GLY A 66 19.63 2.50 23.50
N TRP A 67 18.49 2.41 22.82
CA TRP A 67 18.37 1.69 21.54
C TRP A 67 17.82 2.61 20.46
N ILE A 68 18.14 2.30 19.22
CA ILE A 68 17.58 2.95 18.03
C ILE A 68 16.93 1.88 17.18
N VAL A 69 15.62 2.04 16.92
CA VAL A 69 14.93 1.34 15.85
C VAL A 69 15.15 2.13 14.58
N ALA A 70 15.78 1.54 13.59
CA ALA A 70 16.06 2.19 12.32
C ALA A 70 15.37 1.46 11.18
N ASP A 71 14.77 2.24 10.27
CA ASP A 71 14.17 1.76 9.02
C ASP A 71 14.94 2.37 7.85
N LEU A 72 15.38 1.51 6.92
CA LEU A 72 16.26 1.87 5.82
C LEU A 72 15.45 2.32 4.62
N LYS A 73 15.67 3.57 4.20
CA LYS A 73 14.98 4.16 3.05
C LYS A 73 15.95 4.40 1.90
N THR A 74 15.63 3.86 0.73
CA THR A 74 16.38 4.07 -0.53
C THR A 74 15.83 5.23 -1.35
N GLY A 75 14.63 5.73 -1.01
CA GLY A 75 13.98 6.83 -1.67
C GLY A 75 14.58 8.21 -1.34
N ARG A 76 13.96 9.26 -1.89
CA ARG A 76 14.34 10.64 -1.58
C ARG A 76 14.04 10.96 -0.11
N PRO A 77 14.96 11.61 0.61
CA PRO A 77 14.67 12.05 1.97
C PRO A 77 13.58 13.14 1.96
N PRO A 78 12.78 13.21 3.02
CA PRO A 78 11.80 14.27 3.18
C PRO A 78 12.49 15.63 3.37
N VAL A 79 11.83 16.68 2.95
CA VAL A 79 12.24 18.05 3.27
C VAL A 79 11.60 18.43 4.60
N GLY A 80 12.39 18.44 5.67
CA GLY A 80 11.94 18.77 7.03
C GLY A 80 11.50 17.56 7.84
N VAL A 81 10.21 17.24 7.87
CA VAL A 81 9.64 16.17 8.70
C VAL A 81 9.42 14.89 7.90
N LEU A 82 9.44 13.76 8.60
CA LEU A 82 9.09 12.46 8.02
C LEU A 82 7.64 12.44 7.50
N ASP A 83 7.44 11.70 6.42
CA ASP A 83 6.09 11.34 5.98
C ASP A 83 5.29 10.74 7.17
N PRO A 84 4.03 11.14 7.37
CA PRO A 84 3.21 10.65 8.49
C PRO A 84 3.09 9.13 8.57
N LYS A 85 3.04 8.43 7.43
CA LYS A 85 2.98 6.96 7.36
C LYS A 85 4.29 6.34 7.85
N VAL A 86 5.43 6.86 7.38
CA VAL A 86 6.77 6.42 7.81
C VAL A 86 6.99 6.71 9.29
N SER A 87 6.63 7.90 9.76
CA SER A 87 6.71 8.26 11.17
C SER A 87 5.87 7.35 12.05
N ARG A 88 4.64 7.00 11.62
CA ARG A 88 3.76 6.07 12.35
C ARG A 88 4.35 4.66 12.38
N GLN A 89 4.88 4.15 11.27
CA GLN A 89 5.54 2.84 11.18
C GLN A 89 6.71 2.73 12.16
N LEU A 90 7.59 3.71 12.17
CA LEU A 90 8.75 3.76 13.06
C LEU A 90 8.35 3.81 14.54
N ARG A 91 7.35 4.63 14.89
CA ARG A 91 6.81 4.69 16.24
C ARG A 91 6.14 3.37 16.64
N PHE A 92 5.45 2.70 15.71
CA PHE A 92 4.87 1.39 15.94
C PHE A 92 5.93 0.36 16.35
N TYR A 93 7.05 0.28 15.62
CA TYR A 93 8.16 -0.62 15.99
C TYR A 93 8.77 -0.27 17.35
N ARG A 94 9.03 1.02 17.59
CA ARG A 94 9.50 1.52 18.89
C ARG A 94 8.59 1.07 20.03
N ASP A 95 7.30 1.28 19.88
CA ASP A 95 6.33 1.06 20.94
C ASP A 95 6.03 -0.43 21.14
N LEU A 96 6.12 -1.23 20.08
CA LEU A 96 6.01 -2.68 20.16
C LEU A 96 7.22 -3.30 20.88
N ILE A 97 8.44 -2.79 20.62
CA ILE A 97 9.63 -3.21 21.38
C ILE A 97 9.50 -2.84 22.85
N LYS A 98 9.02 -1.62 23.17
CA LYS A 98 8.78 -1.20 24.55
C LYS A 98 7.78 -2.11 25.26
N ARG A 99 6.69 -2.45 24.58
CA ARG A 99 5.67 -3.34 25.14
C ARG A 99 6.23 -4.75 25.44
N ASN A 100 7.03 -5.28 24.52
CA ASN A 100 7.60 -6.61 24.66
C ASN A 100 8.76 -6.69 25.69
N ASN A 101 9.35 -5.55 26.05
CA ASN A 101 10.49 -5.46 26.94
C ASN A 101 10.22 -4.37 28.01
N PRO A 102 9.52 -4.68 29.10
CA PRO A 102 9.16 -3.70 30.12
C PRO A 102 10.37 -2.95 30.72
N ASP A 103 11.50 -3.64 30.86
CA ASP A 103 12.76 -3.07 31.40
C ASP A 103 13.65 -2.44 30.32
N HIS A 104 13.06 -2.05 29.17
CA HIS A 104 13.79 -1.47 28.06
C HIS A 104 14.51 -0.17 28.43
N PRO A 105 15.69 0.12 27.86
CA PRO A 105 16.31 1.44 27.96
C PRO A 105 15.50 2.46 27.13
N LYS A 106 15.96 3.71 27.10
CA LYS A 106 15.39 4.71 26.18
C LYS A 106 15.47 4.20 24.73
N ILE A 107 14.32 4.23 23.99
CA ILE A 107 14.28 3.81 22.59
C ILE A 107 13.91 5.01 21.73
N ARG A 108 14.73 5.27 20.69
CA ARG A 108 14.45 6.22 19.62
C ARG A 108 14.06 5.48 18.34
N ALA A 109 13.33 6.14 17.46
CA ALA A 109 12.94 5.59 16.16
C ALA A 109 13.42 6.52 15.05
N GLU A 110 14.16 6.00 14.08
CA GLU A 110 14.85 6.79 13.06
C GLU A 110 14.64 6.22 11.66
N GLY A 111 14.30 7.09 10.69
CA GLY A 111 14.36 6.77 9.26
C GLY A 111 15.76 7.11 8.71
N TRP A 112 16.45 6.10 8.17
CA TRP A 112 17.79 6.25 7.62
C TRP A 112 17.74 6.26 6.09
N TYR A 113 18.00 7.42 5.50
CA TYR A 113 17.98 7.61 4.05
C TYR A 113 19.37 7.37 3.46
N SER A 114 19.55 6.20 2.85
CA SER A 114 20.85 5.73 2.35
C SER A 114 21.40 6.57 1.18
N ALA A 115 20.55 7.20 0.39
CA ALA A 115 20.97 7.96 -0.79
C ALA A 115 21.82 9.19 -0.45
N ASN A 116 21.51 9.89 0.64
CA ASN A 116 22.21 11.09 1.09
C ASN A 116 22.69 11.03 2.53
N GLN A 117 22.57 9.84 3.17
CA GLN A 117 23.02 9.57 4.53
C GLN A 117 22.36 10.47 5.59
N THR A 118 21.13 10.91 5.36
CA THR A 118 20.38 11.68 6.35
C THR A 118 19.58 10.77 7.28
N ILE A 119 19.43 11.25 8.51
CA ILE A 119 18.69 10.59 9.57
C ILE A 119 17.56 11.52 10.00
N HIS A 120 16.34 10.97 10.06
CA HIS A 120 15.16 11.68 10.53
C HIS A 120 14.54 10.92 11.70
N GLU A 121 14.44 11.57 12.86
CA GLU A 121 13.83 10.96 14.04
C GLU A 121 12.28 11.03 13.96
N ALA A 122 11.63 9.89 14.23
CA ALA A 122 10.18 9.80 14.35
C ALA A 122 9.78 10.08 15.82
N THR A 123 9.41 11.30 16.09
CA THR A 123 8.88 11.73 17.40
C THR A 123 7.37 11.63 17.46
N GLY A 124 6.80 11.61 18.66
CA GLY A 124 5.36 11.64 18.89
C GLY A 124 4.87 10.59 19.89
N PRO A 125 3.55 10.58 20.14
CA PRO A 125 2.93 9.71 21.14
C PRO A 125 3.04 8.22 20.77
N ASN A 126 2.69 7.37 21.74
CA ASN A 126 2.53 5.93 21.54
C ASN A 126 1.40 5.67 20.53
N VAL A 127 1.59 4.68 19.67
CA VAL A 127 0.64 4.31 18.59
C VAL A 127 0.12 2.88 18.74
N ILE A 128 0.47 2.17 19.80
CA ILE A 128 0.08 0.76 19.97
C ILE A 128 -1.43 0.61 20.21
N ASP A 129 -2.03 1.51 20.97
CA ASP A 129 -3.48 1.45 21.23
C ASP A 129 -4.28 1.71 19.95
N ASP A 130 -3.83 2.68 19.12
CA ASP A 130 -4.42 2.93 17.80
C ASP A 130 -4.27 1.70 16.88
N ALA A 131 -3.13 1.01 16.95
CA ALA A 131 -2.89 -0.20 16.16
C ALA A 131 -3.81 -1.35 16.61
N PHE A 132 -4.04 -1.53 17.91
CA PHE A 132 -5.01 -2.51 18.40
C PHE A 132 -6.44 -2.14 18.02
N ALA A 133 -6.82 -0.86 18.11
CA ALA A 133 -8.14 -0.40 17.69
C ALA A 133 -8.36 -0.65 16.18
N ALA A 134 -7.36 -0.39 15.36
CA ALA A 134 -7.40 -0.69 13.93
C ALA A 134 -7.54 -2.21 13.67
N TRP A 135 -6.79 -3.04 14.41
CA TRP A 135 -6.90 -4.50 14.30
C TRP A 135 -8.30 -5.01 14.70
N GLU A 136 -8.87 -4.50 15.80
CA GLU A 136 -10.24 -4.85 16.21
C GLU A 136 -11.26 -4.41 15.15
N GLY A 137 -11.07 -3.22 14.54
CA GLY A 137 -11.93 -2.73 13.45
C GLY A 137 -11.88 -3.58 12.16
N MET A 138 -10.80 -4.35 11.96
CA MET A 138 -10.65 -5.25 10.80
C MET A 138 -11.15 -6.67 11.05
N ARG A 139 -11.68 -6.98 12.24
CA ARG A 139 -12.17 -8.34 12.55
C ARG A 139 -13.36 -8.70 11.66
N PRO A 140 -13.47 -9.98 11.28
CA PRO A 140 -14.65 -10.46 10.58
C PRO A 140 -15.94 -10.06 11.30
N THR A 141 -16.89 -9.56 10.55
CA THR A 141 -18.21 -9.14 11.05
C THR A 141 -19.30 -9.72 10.15
N SER A 142 -20.48 -9.96 10.71
CA SER A 142 -21.67 -10.35 9.94
C SER A 142 -22.26 -9.20 9.12
N ILE A 143 -21.84 -7.98 9.42
CA ILE A 143 -22.24 -6.78 8.66
C ILE A 143 -21.02 -6.30 7.89
N PRO A 144 -21.08 -6.14 6.57
CA PRO A 144 -19.95 -5.62 5.80
C PRO A 144 -19.51 -4.27 6.34
N LEU A 145 -18.21 -4.09 6.46
CA LEU A 145 -17.64 -2.79 6.82
C LEU A 145 -17.94 -1.79 5.69
N GLU A 146 -18.27 -0.58 6.06
CA GLU A 146 -18.36 0.51 5.11
C GLU A 146 -16.98 0.85 4.57
N GLY A 147 -16.87 0.97 3.25
CA GLY A 147 -15.67 1.44 2.60
C GLY A 147 -15.44 2.92 2.93
N THR A 148 -14.18 3.31 3.05
CA THR A 148 -13.80 4.72 3.12
C THR A 148 -13.07 5.05 1.82
N PRO A 149 -13.80 5.48 0.77
CA PRO A 149 -13.20 5.75 -0.53
C PRO A 149 -12.18 6.87 -0.46
N GLU A 150 -10.96 6.57 -0.90
CA GLU A 150 -9.86 7.52 -0.98
C GLU A 150 -9.07 7.25 -2.26
N GLU A 151 -8.82 8.29 -3.07
CA GLU A 151 -8.16 8.17 -4.37
C GLU A 151 -6.77 7.52 -4.26
N SER A 152 -6.03 7.85 -3.20
CA SER A 152 -4.68 7.34 -2.96
C SER A 152 -4.63 5.85 -2.57
N ALA A 153 -5.66 5.34 -1.91
CA ALA A 153 -5.74 3.96 -1.44
C ALA A 153 -6.54 3.07 -2.41
N CYS A 154 -7.70 3.55 -2.84
CA CYS A 154 -8.60 2.77 -3.69
C CYS A 154 -8.07 2.58 -5.12
N GLY A 155 -7.18 3.47 -5.59
CA GLY A 155 -6.52 3.30 -6.89
C GLY A 155 -5.82 1.95 -7.08
N PHE A 156 -5.33 1.35 -5.98
CA PHE A 156 -4.63 0.06 -5.96
C PHE A 156 -5.41 -1.05 -5.23
N CYS A 157 -6.69 -0.81 -4.91
CA CYS A 157 -7.50 -1.76 -4.18
C CYS A 157 -8.01 -2.87 -5.13
N GLU A 158 -7.69 -4.10 -4.85
CA GLU A 158 -8.13 -5.27 -5.61
C GLU A 158 -9.66 -5.47 -5.55
N TRP A 159 -10.33 -4.92 -4.54
CA TRP A 159 -11.78 -5.05 -4.33
C TRP A 159 -12.60 -3.93 -4.95
N LYS A 160 -11.99 -2.92 -5.55
CA LYS A 160 -12.71 -1.74 -6.06
C LYS A 160 -13.78 -2.06 -7.11
N ALA A 161 -13.56 -3.10 -7.93
CA ALA A 161 -14.53 -3.54 -8.93
C ALA A 161 -15.89 -3.89 -8.31
N TRP A 162 -15.89 -4.40 -7.09
CA TRP A 162 -17.10 -4.85 -6.38
C TRP A 162 -17.50 -3.92 -5.22
N CYS A 163 -16.75 -2.83 -4.96
CA CYS A 163 -16.97 -1.95 -3.81
C CYS A 163 -18.10 -0.94 -4.09
N PRO A 164 -19.26 -1.05 -3.42
CA PRO A 164 -20.37 -0.11 -3.64
C PRO A 164 -20.01 1.31 -3.20
N ASP A 165 -19.18 1.47 -2.14
CA ASP A 165 -18.78 2.78 -1.64
C ASP A 165 -17.85 3.51 -2.63
N TRP A 166 -16.96 2.78 -3.32
CA TRP A 166 -16.12 3.32 -4.39
C TRP A 166 -16.96 3.88 -5.54
N TRP A 167 -17.92 3.09 -6.02
CA TRP A 167 -18.78 3.49 -7.15
C TRP A 167 -19.72 4.62 -6.78
N SER A 168 -20.22 4.66 -5.53
CA SER A 168 -21.01 5.79 -5.02
C SER A 168 -20.17 7.06 -5.01
N ALA A 169 -18.92 7.01 -4.52
CA ALA A 169 -18.04 8.17 -4.48
C ALA A 169 -17.62 8.68 -5.87
N ILE A 170 -17.50 7.79 -6.86
CA ILE A 170 -17.33 8.18 -8.27
C ILE A 170 -18.60 8.84 -8.83
N ALA A 171 -19.77 8.29 -8.52
CA ALA A 171 -21.05 8.78 -9.04
C ALA A 171 -21.42 10.16 -8.48
N ASP A 172 -21.19 10.40 -7.20
CA ASP A 172 -21.46 11.68 -6.54
C ASP A 172 -20.36 12.74 -6.73
N GLY A 173 -19.23 12.35 -7.34
CA GLY A 173 -18.11 13.22 -7.65
C GLY A 173 -17.17 13.52 -6.46
N THR A 174 -17.33 12.80 -5.35
CA THR A 174 -16.39 12.88 -4.21
C THR A 174 -14.99 12.45 -4.63
N ILE A 175 -14.92 11.49 -5.57
CA ILE A 175 -13.68 11.06 -6.22
C ILE A 175 -13.73 11.43 -7.69
N ALA A 176 -12.72 12.12 -8.18
CA ALA A 176 -12.70 12.68 -9.52
C ALA A 176 -12.64 11.63 -10.65
N GLY A 177 -12.05 10.47 -10.42
CA GLY A 177 -11.97 9.35 -11.37
C GLY A 177 -11.38 9.69 -12.75
N ASN A 178 -10.60 10.78 -12.88
CA ASN A 178 -10.15 11.34 -14.14
C ASN A 178 -8.63 11.34 -14.35
N GLY A 179 -7.91 10.50 -13.61
CA GLY A 179 -6.45 10.34 -13.73
C GLY A 179 -6.00 9.79 -15.10
N THR A 180 -4.68 9.66 -15.27
CA THR A 180 -4.08 9.00 -16.45
C THR A 180 -4.51 7.55 -16.59
N PHE A 181 -4.67 6.86 -15.46
CA PHE A 181 -5.27 5.54 -15.36
C PHE A 181 -6.67 5.69 -14.78
N ARG A 182 -7.64 5.03 -15.41
CA ARG A 182 -9.06 5.13 -15.05
C ARG A 182 -9.65 3.76 -14.87
N ASP A 183 -10.64 3.70 -13.99
CA ASP A 183 -11.55 2.59 -13.87
C ASP A 183 -12.85 2.96 -14.56
N GLU A 184 -13.35 2.08 -15.39
CA GLU A 184 -14.57 2.31 -16.16
C GLU A 184 -15.47 1.06 -16.12
N VAL A 185 -16.75 1.28 -16.02
CA VAL A 185 -17.74 0.23 -16.31
C VAL A 185 -18.23 0.45 -17.72
N VAL A 186 -18.13 -0.58 -18.55
CA VAL A 186 -18.36 -0.45 -19.99
C VAL A 186 -19.15 -1.63 -20.54
N ARG A 187 -19.73 -1.44 -21.72
CA ARG A 187 -20.23 -2.50 -22.58
C ARG A 187 -19.49 -2.46 -23.92
N ILE A 188 -19.14 -3.63 -24.45
CA ILE A 188 -18.52 -3.74 -25.77
C ILE A 188 -19.57 -3.53 -26.83
N ILE A 189 -19.36 -2.58 -27.72
CA ILE A 189 -20.20 -2.33 -28.88
C ILE A 189 -19.67 -3.09 -30.10
N ARG A 190 -18.36 -3.09 -30.27
CA ARG A 190 -17.66 -3.81 -31.33
C ARG A 190 -16.23 -4.14 -30.88
N TYR A 191 -15.80 -5.31 -31.22
CA TYR A 191 -14.43 -5.78 -30.96
C TYR A 191 -13.88 -6.53 -32.18
N ASP A 192 -12.70 -6.16 -32.58
CA ASP A 192 -11.86 -6.86 -33.56
C ASP A 192 -10.76 -7.58 -32.79
N SER A 193 -10.89 -8.89 -32.63
CA SER A 193 -9.95 -9.70 -31.87
C SER A 193 -8.58 -9.79 -32.57
N ASP A 194 -8.51 -9.78 -33.90
CA ASP A 194 -7.25 -9.85 -34.63
C ASP A 194 -6.46 -8.54 -34.48
N GLY A 195 -7.14 -7.41 -34.63
CA GLY A 195 -6.54 -6.09 -34.50
C GLY A 195 -6.38 -5.60 -33.04
N GLY A 196 -6.98 -6.30 -32.07
CA GLY A 196 -6.94 -5.89 -30.66
C GLY A 196 -7.52 -4.53 -30.43
N ALA A 197 -8.61 -4.16 -31.11
CA ALA A 197 -9.20 -2.84 -31.04
C ALA A 197 -10.74 -2.87 -31.12
N GLY A 198 -11.40 -1.80 -30.67
CA GLY A 198 -12.84 -1.78 -30.72
C GLY A 198 -13.47 -0.48 -30.20
N LEU A 199 -14.77 -0.58 -29.92
CA LEU A 199 -15.59 0.50 -29.40
C LEU A 199 -16.30 0.05 -28.13
N LEU A 200 -16.21 0.88 -27.09
CA LEU A 200 -16.87 0.72 -25.81
C LEU A 200 -17.93 1.79 -25.61
N GLU A 201 -19.01 1.43 -24.94
CA GLU A 201 -19.97 2.36 -24.39
C GLU A 201 -19.83 2.38 -22.88
N ARG A 202 -19.70 3.58 -22.29
CA ARG A 202 -19.66 3.72 -20.84
C ARG A 202 -21.01 3.32 -20.25
N MET A 203 -20.96 2.51 -19.20
CA MET A 203 -22.07 2.18 -18.35
C MET A 203 -21.91 2.96 -17.04
N ALA A 204 -22.98 3.55 -16.54
CA ALA A 204 -22.96 4.27 -15.27
C ALA A 204 -23.82 3.55 -14.24
N PRO A 205 -23.35 3.30 -13.03
CA PRO A 205 -24.20 2.85 -11.94
C PRO A 205 -25.32 3.86 -11.68
N VAL A 206 -26.57 3.37 -11.60
CA VAL A 206 -27.78 4.22 -11.46
C VAL A 206 -28.49 4.03 -10.14
N ASP A 207 -28.12 3.03 -9.36
CA ASP A 207 -28.69 2.76 -8.05
C ASP A 207 -27.68 2.06 -7.10
N GLU A 208 -28.06 1.97 -5.83
CA GLU A 208 -27.29 1.27 -4.79
C GLU A 208 -27.16 -0.25 -5.03
N LYS A 209 -27.94 -0.79 -5.96
CA LYS A 209 -27.90 -2.21 -6.32
C LYS A 209 -26.86 -2.50 -7.41
N GLY A 210 -26.16 -1.47 -7.89
CA GLY A 210 -25.18 -1.62 -8.95
C GLY A 210 -25.79 -1.87 -10.33
N THR A 211 -27.09 -1.59 -10.50
CA THR A 211 -27.70 -1.55 -11.84
C THR A 211 -26.98 -0.52 -12.68
N VAL A 212 -26.66 -0.86 -13.92
CA VAL A 212 -25.95 0.04 -14.82
C VAL A 212 -26.80 0.40 -16.02
N ALA A 213 -26.74 1.65 -16.46
CA ALA A 213 -27.39 2.16 -17.65
C ALA A 213 -26.35 2.77 -18.62
N PRO A 214 -26.62 2.73 -19.95
CA PRO A 214 -25.76 3.37 -20.92
C PRO A 214 -25.60 4.87 -20.65
N SER A 215 -24.36 5.34 -20.68
CA SER A 215 -24.01 6.76 -20.66
C SER A 215 -23.76 7.22 -22.11
N PRO A 216 -23.97 8.49 -22.47
CA PRO A 216 -23.72 8.97 -23.82
C PRO A 216 -22.24 8.94 -24.23
N LYS A 217 -21.34 8.55 -23.34
CA LYS A 217 -19.90 8.50 -23.63
C LYS A 217 -19.52 7.19 -24.29
N ARG A 218 -18.80 7.29 -25.41
CA ARG A 218 -18.19 6.16 -26.12
C ARG A 218 -16.70 6.41 -26.26
N PHE A 219 -15.94 5.32 -26.20
CA PHE A 219 -14.49 5.33 -26.32
C PHE A 219 -14.05 4.31 -27.34
N GLY A 220 -13.09 4.67 -28.20
CA GLY A 220 -12.28 3.66 -28.85
C GLY A 220 -11.42 2.95 -27.79
N PHE A 221 -11.05 1.72 -28.03
CA PHE A 221 -10.05 1.05 -27.19
C PHE A 221 -9.05 0.26 -28.02
N THR A 222 -7.88 0.06 -27.45
CA THR A 222 -6.90 -0.91 -27.89
C THR A 222 -6.58 -1.83 -26.74
N VAL A 223 -6.42 -3.12 -27.04
CA VAL A 223 -6.11 -4.14 -26.05
C VAL A 223 -4.96 -5.00 -26.55
N LYS A 224 -4.03 -5.35 -25.64
CA LYS A 224 -2.88 -6.19 -25.92
C LYS A 224 -2.47 -7.02 -24.70
N ASP A 225 -1.57 -7.93 -24.89
CA ASP A 225 -0.94 -8.73 -23.84
C ASP A 225 -1.98 -9.45 -22.97
N GLN A 226 -1.82 -9.44 -21.65
CA GLN A 226 -2.70 -10.12 -20.71
C GLN A 226 -4.17 -9.64 -20.81
N ALA A 227 -4.41 -8.35 -20.95
CA ALA A 227 -5.77 -7.81 -21.09
C ALA A 227 -6.48 -8.34 -22.33
N LYS A 228 -5.73 -8.57 -23.44
CA LYS A 228 -6.28 -9.16 -24.64
C LYS A 228 -6.74 -10.60 -24.39
N HIS A 229 -5.93 -11.41 -23.72
CA HIS A 229 -6.30 -12.78 -23.37
C HIS A 229 -7.56 -12.84 -22.49
N GLN A 230 -7.67 -11.95 -21.50
CA GLN A 230 -8.86 -11.88 -20.66
C GLN A 230 -10.11 -11.52 -21.48
N LEU A 231 -9.98 -10.53 -22.37
CA LEU A 231 -11.11 -10.08 -23.19
C LEU A 231 -11.51 -11.15 -24.21
N ASP A 232 -10.56 -11.75 -24.91
CA ASP A 232 -10.81 -12.81 -25.88
C ASP A 232 -11.54 -13.98 -25.21
N SER A 233 -11.10 -14.43 -24.04
CA SER A 233 -11.77 -15.50 -23.29
C SER A 233 -13.23 -15.15 -22.94
N LEU A 234 -13.48 -13.92 -22.46
CA LEU A 234 -14.86 -13.48 -22.17
C LEU A 234 -15.75 -13.44 -23.42
N MET A 235 -15.20 -13.04 -24.57
CA MET A 235 -15.94 -12.99 -25.82
C MET A 235 -16.19 -14.40 -26.39
N GLU A 236 -15.22 -15.30 -26.29
CA GLU A 236 -15.36 -16.72 -26.68
C GLU A 236 -16.40 -17.44 -25.81
N ASP A 237 -16.48 -17.09 -24.50
CA ASP A 237 -17.52 -17.59 -23.59
C ASP A 237 -18.91 -16.96 -23.84
N GLY A 238 -19.02 -16.07 -24.83
CA GLY A 238 -20.30 -15.41 -25.19
C GLY A 238 -20.78 -14.38 -24.18
N TYR A 239 -19.87 -13.76 -23.41
CA TYR A 239 -20.27 -12.75 -22.44
C TYR A 239 -20.72 -11.44 -23.11
N GLU A 240 -21.97 -11.03 -22.88
CA GLU A 240 -22.59 -9.82 -23.43
C GLU A 240 -22.89 -8.74 -22.38
N GLY A 241 -22.55 -9.01 -21.12
CA GLY A 241 -22.81 -8.13 -19.99
C GLY A 241 -21.90 -6.89 -19.93
N ALA A 242 -22.15 -6.05 -18.92
CA ALA A 242 -21.23 -4.96 -18.61
C ALA A 242 -19.93 -5.51 -18.02
N LEU A 243 -18.82 -4.86 -18.35
CA LEU A 243 -17.47 -5.19 -17.87
C LEU A 243 -16.95 -4.08 -16.98
N PHE A 244 -16.26 -4.44 -15.91
CA PHE A 244 -15.34 -3.57 -15.22
C PHE A 244 -14.00 -3.60 -15.95
N ILE A 245 -13.44 -2.43 -16.23
CA ILE A 245 -12.08 -2.24 -16.72
C ILE A 245 -11.33 -1.44 -15.67
N GLY A 246 -10.34 -2.08 -15.03
CA GLY A 246 -9.45 -1.47 -14.06
C GLY A 246 -8.19 -0.94 -14.70
N SER A 247 -7.72 0.22 -14.23
CA SER A 247 -6.44 0.81 -14.60
C SER A 247 -6.22 1.01 -16.12
N ALA A 248 -7.27 1.35 -16.86
CA ALA A 248 -7.16 1.69 -18.28
C ALA A 248 -6.37 3.00 -18.46
N ARG A 249 -5.32 3.00 -19.26
CA ARG A 249 -4.61 4.23 -19.61
C ARG A 249 -5.46 5.03 -20.59
N ALA A 250 -5.94 6.20 -20.15
CA ALA A 250 -6.84 7.02 -20.93
C ALA A 250 -6.09 8.09 -21.73
N THR A 251 -6.42 8.21 -23.01
CA THR A 251 -6.20 9.41 -23.83
C THR A 251 -7.54 10.10 -24.08
N SER A 252 -7.59 11.16 -24.85
CA SER A 252 -8.82 11.98 -25.00
C SER A 252 -10.06 11.18 -25.46
N LYS A 253 -9.88 10.15 -26.28
CA LYS A 253 -11.00 9.35 -26.85
C LYS A 253 -10.72 7.84 -26.90
N VAL A 254 -9.58 7.39 -26.40
CA VAL A 254 -9.14 5.99 -26.50
C VAL A 254 -8.67 5.51 -25.14
N LEU A 255 -9.10 4.31 -24.76
CA LEU A 255 -8.60 3.56 -23.62
C LEU A 255 -7.57 2.54 -24.11
N HIS A 256 -6.42 2.52 -23.49
CA HIS A 256 -5.36 1.56 -23.78
C HIS A 256 -5.27 0.55 -22.63
N LEU A 257 -5.49 -0.73 -22.96
CA LEU A 257 -5.50 -1.84 -22.02
C LEU A 257 -4.26 -2.72 -22.30
N GLY A 258 -3.54 -3.06 -21.26
CA GLY A 258 -2.32 -3.86 -21.33
C GLY A 258 -2.15 -4.72 -20.08
N ASP A 259 -0.93 -5.16 -19.79
CA ASP A 259 -0.62 -6.05 -18.64
C ASP A 259 -1.07 -5.52 -17.28
N TRP A 260 -1.15 -4.19 -17.15
CA TRP A 260 -1.60 -3.51 -15.92
C TRP A 260 -3.11 -3.35 -15.81
N SER A 261 -3.86 -3.69 -16.87
CA SER A 261 -5.31 -3.53 -16.90
C SER A 261 -6.00 -4.82 -16.47
N GLU A 262 -7.08 -4.66 -15.73
CA GLU A 262 -7.93 -5.75 -15.28
C GLU A 262 -9.27 -5.68 -16.01
N ILE A 263 -9.77 -6.81 -16.53
CA ILE A 263 -11.05 -6.90 -17.22
C ILE A 263 -11.87 -8.00 -16.54
N LEU A 264 -12.98 -7.61 -15.93
CA LEU A 264 -13.85 -8.51 -15.18
C LEU A 264 -15.32 -8.30 -15.58
N PRO A 265 -16.17 -9.33 -15.52
CA PRO A 265 -17.60 -9.17 -15.52
C PRO A 265 -18.04 -8.20 -14.42
N TRP A 266 -18.92 -7.26 -14.74
CA TRP A 266 -19.47 -6.34 -13.75
C TRP A 266 -20.43 -7.06 -12.80
N GLN A 267 -20.02 -7.24 -11.56
CA GLN A 267 -20.77 -7.92 -10.51
C GLN A 267 -20.51 -7.22 -9.17
N PRO A 268 -21.08 -6.03 -8.91
CA PRO A 268 -20.86 -5.31 -7.67
C PRO A 268 -21.40 -6.11 -6.48
N LEU A 269 -20.66 -6.10 -5.36
CA LEU A 269 -21.17 -6.61 -4.08
C LEU A 269 -22.24 -5.64 -3.56
N LEU A 270 -23.45 -6.13 -3.45
CA LEU A 270 -24.59 -5.35 -2.95
C LEU A 270 -24.64 -5.46 -1.43
N LYS A 271 -24.74 -4.34 -0.72
CA LYS A 271 -24.94 -4.33 0.75
C LYS A 271 -26.16 -5.19 1.14
N SER A 272 -27.23 -5.17 0.37
CA SER A 272 -28.45 -5.95 0.61
C SER A 272 -28.28 -7.47 0.41
N THR A 273 -27.39 -7.90 -0.47
CA THR A 273 -27.16 -9.34 -0.73
C THR A 273 -26.41 -10.02 0.41
N ILE A 274 -25.58 -9.29 1.11
CA ILE A 274 -24.76 -9.81 2.22
C ILE A 274 -25.62 -9.99 3.48
N VAL A 275 -26.58 -9.09 3.73
CA VAL A 275 -27.50 -9.17 4.87
C VAL A 275 -28.44 -10.40 4.77
N ASN A 276 -28.83 -10.79 3.57
CA ASN A 276 -29.75 -11.93 3.37
C ASN A 276 -29.08 -13.32 3.47
N GLN A 277 -27.76 -13.40 3.36
CA GLN A 277 -27.03 -14.67 3.54
C GLN A 277 -26.74 -15.03 4.99
N GLY A 278 -26.80 -14.06 5.92
CA GLY A 278 -26.58 -14.27 7.36
C GLY A 278 -27.79 -14.75 8.15
N THR A 279 -28.97 -14.82 7.55
CA THR A 279 -30.22 -15.24 8.23
C THR A 279 -30.70 -16.64 7.85
N ALA A 280 -29.94 -17.38 7.05
CA ALA A 280 -30.24 -18.77 6.67
C ALA A 280 -29.30 -19.75 7.41
N SER A 281 -29.41 -19.81 8.74
CA SER A 281 -28.84 -20.90 9.54
C SER A 281 -29.66 -21.09 10.83
#